data_00414f70f4da423003a49dbb3172fd50
#
_entry.id   00414f70f4da423003a49dbb3172fd50
#
_cell.length_a   1.000
_cell.length_b   1.000
_cell.length_c   1.000
_cell.angle_alpha   90.00
_cell.angle_beta   90.00
_cell.angle_gamma   90.00
#
_symmetry.space_group_name_H-M   'P 1'
#
loop_
_entity.id
_entity.type
_entity.pdbx_description
1 polymer ?
#
loop_
_entity_poly.entity_id
_entity_poly.type
_entity_poly.pdbx_seq_one_letter_code
_entity_poly.pdbx_strand_id
1 'polypeptide(L)'
;MLFHHVPQPTPERMVPVPGRPLVVGVVPGQPELVALTAAAWADALGGVPLYFGYADAARIVDEEYADGTVRHSDLDPDRADDSWVQREGEIRSFLAGVLTGHAGPWEFRYLAGRADRALTHLARAVEASVIIVGAKRISSTERLREFMAGSVALRLARHQHRPVMIVPLSVVDWKAPTPW
;
A
#
# COMPACT_ATOMS: atom_id res chain seq x y z
N MET A 1 1.34 0.98 -36.95
CA MET A 1 1.03 1.09 -35.51
C MET A 1 2.21 1.82 -34.87
N LEU A 2 2.05 3.11 -34.56
CA LEU A 2 3.10 3.91 -33.91
C LEU A 2 3.07 3.52 -32.43
N PHE A 3 4.07 2.78 -31.96
CA PHE A 3 4.31 2.58 -30.56
C PHE A 3 4.67 3.95 -29.96
N HIS A 4 3.79 4.55 -29.19
CA HIS A 4 4.15 5.68 -28.34
C HIS A 4 5.20 5.19 -27.35
N HIS A 5 6.45 5.52 -27.64
CA HIS A 5 7.56 5.26 -26.73
C HIS A 5 7.37 6.13 -25.49
N VAL A 6 6.85 5.56 -24.42
CA VAL A 6 6.80 6.24 -23.14
C VAL A 6 8.24 6.39 -22.65
N PRO A 7 8.75 7.63 -22.49
CA PRO A 7 10.13 7.81 -22.05
C PRO A 7 10.33 7.15 -20.68
N GLN A 8 11.46 6.47 -20.53
CA GLN A 8 11.84 5.89 -19.23
C GLN A 8 12.09 7.02 -18.21
N PRO A 9 11.83 6.78 -16.92
CA PRO A 9 12.23 7.72 -15.88
C PRO A 9 13.73 7.99 -15.94
N THR A 10 14.10 9.26 -15.83
CA THR A 10 15.51 9.63 -15.77
C THR A 10 16.11 9.25 -14.42
N PRO A 11 17.47 9.04 -14.34
CA PRO A 11 18.14 8.72 -13.08
C PRO A 11 17.89 9.73 -11.95
N GLU A 12 17.62 11.00 -12.29
CA GLU A 12 17.31 12.07 -11.33
C GLU A 12 16.00 11.85 -10.57
N ARG A 13 15.12 10.96 -11.08
CA ARG A 13 13.89 10.55 -10.39
C ARG A 13 14.10 9.41 -9.41
N MET A 14 15.29 8.86 -9.33
CA MET A 14 15.59 7.82 -8.35
C MET A 14 15.49 8.39 -6.93
N VAL A 15 14.66 7.75 -6.10
CA VAL A 15 14.54 8.14 -4.70
C VAL A 15 15.66 7.45 -3.90
N PRO A 16 16.45 8.19 -3.11
CA PRO A 16 17.44 7.58 -2.24
C PRO A 16 16.80 6.59 -1.26
N VAL A 17 17.46 5.45 -1.02
CA VAL A 17 16.93 4.42 -0.10
C VAL A 17 17.39 4.68 1.35
N PRO A 18 18.68 4.98 1.63
CA PRO A 18 19.16 5.14 3.00
C PRO A 18 18.43 6.26 3.76
N GLY A 19 17.99 5.96 4.98
CA GLY A 19 17.36 6.92 5.88
C GLY A 19 15.95 7.38 5.47
N ARG A 20 15.39 6.83 4.41
CA ARG A 20 14.05 7.20 3.93
C ARG A 20 12.99 6.22 4.45
N PRO A 21 11.79 6.73 4.82
CA PRO A 21 10.68 5.88 5.26
C PRO A 21 10.23 4.85 4.23
N LEU A 22 9.53 3.83 4.70
CA LEU A 22 8.80 2.88 3.86
C LEU A 22 7.30 3.13 4.03
N VAL A 23 6.53 3.09 2.95
CA VAL A 23 5.07 3.11 2.97
C VAL A 23 4.55 1.70 2.75
N VAL A 24 3.59 1.28 3.57
CA VAL A 24 3.03 -0.07 3.56
C VAL A 24 1.53 0.01 3.37
N GLY A 25 1.02 -0.52 2.27
CA GLY A 25 -0.41 -0.63 2.04
C GLY A 25 -0.98 -1.82 2.81
N VAL A 26 -1.99 -1.55 3.65
CA VAL A 26 -2.68 -2.58 4.45
C VAL A 26 -4.16 -2.59 4.15
N VAL A 27 -4.79 -3.73 4.41
CA VAL A 27 -6.25 -3.91 4.31
C VAL A 27 -6.76 -4.71 5.51
N PRO A 28 -8.03 -4.54 5.92
CA PRO A 28 -8.63 -5.35 6.98
C PRO A 28 -8.52 -6.84 6.68
N GLY A 29 -8.22 -7.65 7.70
CA GLY A 29 -8.09 -9.10 7.56
C GLY A 29 -6.88 -9.59 6.76
N GLN A 30 -5.90 -8.71 6.51
CA GLN A 30 -4.66 -9.07 5.83
C GLN A 30 -3.79 -9.95 6.74
N PRO A 31 -3.06 -10.96 6.18
CA PRO A 31 -2.07 -11.71 6.94
C PRO A 31 -0.95 -10.81 7.50
N GLU A 32 -0.41 -11.18 8.65
CA GLU A 32 0.68 -10.47 9.34
C GLU A 32 1.95 -10.31 8.47
N LEU A 33 2.12 -11.19 7.49
CA LEU A 33 3.32 -11.30 6.66
C LEU A 33 3.75 -9.98 6.02
N VAL A 34 2.80 -9.14 5.60
CA VAL A 34 3.11 -7.83 4.98
C VAL A 34 3.76 -6.90 6.00
N ALA A 35 3.17 -6.79 7.19
CA ALA A 35 3.67 -5.92 8.24
C ALA A 35 5.03 -6.42 8.77
N LEU A 36 5.17 -7.72 8.98
CA LEU A 36 6.43 -8.34 9.42
C LEU A 36 7.53 -8.19 8.37
N THR A 37 7.23 -8.37 7.09
CA THR A 37 8.19 -8.15 6.01
C THR A 37 8.64 -6.68 5.98
N ALA A 38 7.71 -5.75 6.12
CA ALA A 38 8.03 -4.32 6.15
C ALA A 38 8.92 -3.98 7.35
N ALA A 39 8.62 -4.52 8.54
CA ALA A 39 9.44 -4.34 9.73
C ALA A 39 10.87 -4.86 9.54
N ALA A 40 11.02 -6.07 8.99
CA ALA A 40 12.34 -6.64 8.70
C ALA A 40 13.15 -5.79 7.71
N TRP A 41 12.48 -5.23 6.69
CA TRP A 41 13.13 -4.31 5.75
C TRP A 41 13.51 -2.98 6.41
N ALA A 42 12.63 -2.42 7.26
CA ALA A 42 12.93 -1.19 7.98
C ALA A 42 14.15 -1.36 8.90
N ASP A 43 14.23 -2.49 9.63
CA ASP A 43 15.36 -2.83 10.49
C ASP A 43 16.65 -2.98 9.68
N ALA A 44 16.61 -3.68 8.54
CA ALA A 44 17.77 -3.85 7.65
C ALA A 44 18.26 -2.52 7.04
N LEU A 45 17.41 -1.52 6.92
CA LEU A 45 17.72 -0.17 6.45
C LEU A 45 18.14 0.78 7.59
N GLY A 46 18.37 0.27 8.79
CA GLY A 46 18.84 1.06 9.94
C GLY A 46 17.70 1.62 10.81
N GLY A 47 16.54 0.97 10.83
CA GLY A 47 15.40 1.37 11.67
C GLY A 47 14.63 2.55 11.09
N VAL A 48 14.49 2.63 9.77
CA VAL A 48 13.75 3.70 9.11
C VAL A 48 12.25 3.68 9.49
N PRO A 49 11.55 4.82 9.49
CA PRO A 49 10.14 4.86 9.82
C PRO A 49 9.26 4.06 8.87
N LEU A 50 8.22 3.42 9.41
CA LEU A 50 7.16 2.75 8.66
C LEU A 50 5.87 3.58 8.69
N TYR A 51 5.30 3.83 7.53
CA TYR A 51 3.98 4.44 7.40
C TYR A 51 3.01 3.44 6.78
N PHE A 52 2.11 2.92 7.61
CA PHE A 52 1.04 2.03 7.16
C PHE A 52 -0.15 2.86 6.67
N GLY A 53 -0.64 2.58 5.48
CA GLY A 53 -1.78 3.26 4.89
C GLY A 53 -2.89 2.30 4.50
N TYR A 54 -4.12 2.57 4.96
CA TYR A 54 -5.33 1.94 4.47
C TYR A 54 -6.16 2.96 3.69
N ALA A 55 -6.49 2.67 2.46
CA ALA A 55 -7.34 3.53 1.62
C ALA A 55 -8.75 2.95 1.53
N ASP A 56 -9.71 3.68 2.08
CA ASP A 56 -11.12 3.32 2.05
C ASP A 56 -11.77 3.84 0.76
N ALA A 57 -12.16 2.91 -0.12
CA ALA A 57 -12.79 3.25 -1.39
C ALA A 57 -14.25 3.76 -1.25
N ALA A 58 -14.87 3.58 -0.08
CA ALA A 58 -16.19 4.12 0.22
C ALA A 58 -16.16 5.59 0.67
N ARG A 59 -14.97 6.17 0.78
CA ARG A 59 -14.77 7.56 1.21
C ARG A 59 -14.09 8.39 0.12
N ILE A 60 -14.37 9.68 0.10
CA ILE A 60 -13.73 10.65 -0.79
C ILE A 60 -12.78 11.54 0.00
N VAL A 61 -11.73 12.00 -0.66
CA VAL A 61 -10.79 12.97 -0.10
C VAL A 61 -11.37 14.37 -0.28
N ASP A 62 -11.56 15.07 0.83
CA ASP A 62 -11.93 16.49 0.84
C ASP A 62 -10.69 17.37 0.76
N GLU A 63 -9.62 16.97 1.48
CA GLU A 63 -8.37 17.74 1.55
C GLU A 63 -7.19 16.80 1.84
N GLU A 64 -6.06 17.04 1.17
CA GLU A 64 -4.79 16.35 1.39
C GLU A 64 -3.83 17.29 2.13
N TYR A 65 -3.19 16.79 3.19
CA TYR A 65 -2.22 17.55 3.95
C TYR A 65 -0.77 17.16 3.63
N ALA A 66 0.15 18.08 3.88
CA ALA A 66 1.57 17.92 3.56
C ALA A 66 2.25 16.78 4.34
N ASP A 67 1.69 16.36 5.47
CA ASP A 67 2.18 15.24 6.29
C ASP A 67 1.64 13.87 5.84
N GLY A 68 0.84 13.84 4.76
CA GLY A 68 0.24 12.63 4.22
C GLY A 68 -1.07 12.21 4.86
N THR A 69 -1.58 12.99 5.83
CA THR A 69 -2.95 12.80 6.32
C THR A 69 -3.96 13.34 5.33
N VAL A 70 -5.21 12.91 5.44
CA VAL A 70 -6.32 13.38 4.60
C VAL A 70 -7.54 13.69 5.47
N ARG A 71 -8.26 14.75 5.12
CA ARG A 71 -9.64 14.91 5.55
C ARG A 71 -10.53 14.23 4.52
N HIS A 72 -11.50 13.48 4.99
CA HIS A 72 -12.36 12.68 4.14
C HIS A 72 -13.80 12.67 4.62
N SER A 73 -14.74 12.46 3.69
CA SER A 73 -16.16 12.28 3.94
C SER A 73 -16.67 11.00 3.27
N ASP A 74 -17.91 10.62 3.57
CA ASP A 74 -18.55 9.49 2.93
C ASP A 74 -18.84 9.79 1.46
N LEU A 75 -18.65 8.80 0.61
CA LEU A 75 -19.04 8.87 -0.81
C LEU A 75 -20.56 8.97 -0.96
N ASP A 76 -21.31 8.37 -0.05
CA ASP A 76 -22.77 8.40 0.02
C ASP A 76 -23.20 9.12 1.31
N PRO A 77 -23.62 10.40 1.24
CA PRO A 77 -24.00 11.16 2.43
C PRO A 77 -25.19 10.56 3.19
N ASP A 78 -26.07 9.82 2.51
CA ASP A 78 -27.24 9.18 3.12
C ASP A 78 -26.88 7.92 3.92
N ARG A 79 -25.64 7.44 3.78
CA ARG A 79 -25.05 6.31 4.51
C ARG A 79 -23.94 6.71 5.46
N ALA A 80 -23.88 7.98 5.82
CA ALA A 80 -22.88 8.46 6.76
C ALA A 80 -22.94 7.63 8.05
N ASP A 81 -21.90 6.84 8.28
CA ASP A 81 -21.76 6.03 9.49
C ASP A 81 -20.32 6.16 10.05
N ASP A 82 -20.18 5.88 11.32
CA ASP A 82 -18.89 5.91 12.00
C ASP A 82 -18.10 4.59 11.87
N SER A 83 -18.50 3.71 10.96
CA SER A 83 -17.84 2.39 10.77
C SER A 83 -16.37 2.52 10.39
N TRP A 84 -15.99 3.65 9.80
CA TRP A 84 -14.60 3.95 9.49
C TRP A 84 -13.72 4.09 10.76
N VAL A 85 -14.26 4.66 11.86
CA VAL A 85 -13.56 4.80 13.14
C VAL A 85 -13.28 3.43 13.75
N GLN A 86 -14.28 2.54 13.71
CA GLN A 86 -14.09 1.16 14.14
C GLN A 86 -13.03 0.45 13.31
N ARG A 87 -13.10 0.58 11.98
CA ARG A 87 -12.14 -0.03 11.05
C ARG A 87 -10.73 0.49 11.27
N GLU A 88 -10.58 1.80 11.49
CA GLU A 88 -9.30 2.41 11.85
C GLU A 88 -8.75 1.77 13.14
N GLY A 89 -9.57 1.66 14.18
CA GLY A 89 -9.20 1.06 15.46
C GLY A 89 -8.78 -0.40 15.31
N GLU A 90 -9.51 -1.19 14.52
CA GLU A 90 -9.20 -2.60 14.25
C GLU A 90 -7.84 -2.77 13.56
N ILE A 91 -7.57 -1.97 12.50
CA ILE A 91 -6.29 -2.04 11.78
C ILE A 91 -5.15 -1.59 12.68
N ARG A 92 -5.33 -0.51 13.43
CA ARG A 92 -4.32 0.01 14.38
C ARG A 92 -3.99 -1.02 15.47
N SER A 93 -5.00 -1.67 16.03
CA SER A 93 -4.83 -2.72 17.04
C SER A 93 -4.12 -3.94 16.47
N PHE A 94 -4.48 -4.36 15.25
CA PHE A 94 -3.80 -5.44 14.54
C PHE A 94 -2.31 -5.12 14.35
N LEU A 95 -1.99 -3.94 13.82
CA LEU A 95 -0.60 -3.51 13.61
C LEU A 95 0.19 -3.46 14.92
N ALA A 96 -0.39 -2.90 15.99
CA ALA A 96 0.23 -2.84 17.30
C ALA A 96 0.57 -4.25 17.84
N GLY A 97 -0.33 -5.22 17.64
CA GLY A 97 -0.09 -6.62 18.01
C GLY A 97 1.04 -7.26 17.20
N VAL A 98 1.01 -7.12 15.88
CA VAL A 98 2.01 -7.71 14.97
C VAL A 98 3.40 -7.11 15.18
N LEU A 99 3.46 -5.81 15.43
CA LEU A 99 4.72 -5.05 15.54
C LEU A 99 5.26 -4.96 16.98
N THR A 100 4.74 -5.74 17.90
CA THR A 100 5.18 -5.71 19.33
C THR A 100 6.70 -5.90 19.50
N GLY A 101 7.35 -6.68 18.61
CA GLY A 101 8.79 -6.90 18.63
C GLY A 101 9.60 -5.91 17.77
N HIS A 102 8.97 -4.99 17.07
CA HIS A 102 9.63 -4.02 16.22
C HIS A 102 9.99 -2.76 17.02
N ALA A 103 11.28 -2.43 17.09
CA ALA A 103 11.79 -1.30 17.87
C ALA A 103 11.74 0.04 17.10
N GLY A 104 11.58 0.01 15.78
CA GLY A 104 11.56 1.19 14.93
C GLY A 104 10.26 1.99 15.04
N PRO A 105 10.28 3.26 14.62
CA PRO A 105 9.08 4.09 14.61
C PRO A 105 8.10 3.63 13.52
N TRP A 106 6.82 3.60 13.85
CA TRP A 106 5.77 3.36 12.87
C TRP A 106 4.53 4.19 13.15
N GLU A 107 3.80 4.52 12.09
CA GLU A 107 2.54 5.25 12.15
C GLU A 107 1.52 4.62 11.21
N PHE A 108 0.23 4.80 11.54
CA PHE A 108 -0.87 4.39 10.68
C PHE A 108 -1.66 5.61 10.20
N ARG A 109 -1.99 5.62 8.91
CA ARG A 109 -2.80 6.65 8.25
C ARG A 109 -4.06 6.02 7.65
N TYR A 110 -5.22 6.49 8.09
CA TYR A 110 -6.47 6.20 7.40
C TYR A 110 -6.60 7.14 6.21
N LEU A 111 -6.69 6.59 5.02
CA LEU A 111 -6.73 7.31 3.76
C LEU A 111 -8.08 7.06 3.08
N ALA A 112 -8.40 7.82 2.05
CA ALA A 112 -9.66 7.69 1.31
C ALA A 112 -9.43 7.50 -0.19
N GLY A 113 -10.44 6.96 -0.87
CA GLY A 113 -10.45 6.80 -2.30
C GLY A 113 -9.62 5.62 -2.81
N ARG A 114 -9.10 5.77 -4.00
CA ARG A 114 -8.34 4.69 -4.67
C ARG A 114 -6.99 4.45 -4.01
N ALA A 115 -6.72 3.21 -3.65
CA ALA A 115 -5.51 2.81 -2.91
C ALA A 115 -4.19 3.20 -3.62
N ASP A 116 -4.12 3.09 -4.96
CA ASP A 116 -2.94 3.48 -5.72
C ASP A 116 -2.64 4.99 -5.62
N ARG A 117 -3.68 5.83 -5.64
CA ARG A 117 -3.53 7.28 -5.48
C ARG A 117 -3.19 7.66 -4.04
N ALA A 118 -3.94 7.11 -3.10
CA ALA A 118 -3.77 7.39 -1.68
C ALA A 118 -2.37 7.00 -1.17
N LEU A 119 -1.87 5.80 -1.52
CA LEU A 119 -0.53 5.37 -1.16
C LEU A 119 0.56 6.18 -1.87
N THR A 120 0.31 6.64 -3.11
CA THR A 120 1.25 7.54 -3.81
C THR A 120 1.32 8.90 -3.13
N HIS A 121 0.16 9.46 -2.71
CA HIS A 121 0.12 10.71 -1.95
C HIS A 121 0.91 10.57 -0.64
N LEU A 122 0.59 9.57 0.17
CA LEU A 122 1.31 9.30 1.42
C LEU A 122 2.82 9.15 1.18
N ALA A 123 3.22 8.34 0.19
CA ALA A 123 4.63 8.12 -0.11
C ALA A 123 5.37 9.40 -0.55
N ARG A 124 4.68 10.32 -1.21
CA ARG A 124 5.24 11.64 -1.56
C ARG A 124 5.38 12.53 -0.34
N ALA A 125 4.35 12.60 0.49
CA ALA A 125 4.34 13.44 1.68
C ALA A 125 5.45 13.07 2.67
N VAL A 126 5.66 11.77 2.92
CA VAL A 126 6.70 11.28 3.84
C VAL A 126 8.05 11.03 3.14
N GLU A 127 8.16 11.34 1.86
CA GLU A 127 9.36 11.09 1.03
C GLU A 127 9.86 9.62 1.08
N ALA A 128 8.93 8.67 1.08
CA ALA A 128 9.27 7.25 1.18
C ALA A 128 10.13 6.77 0.01
N SER A 129 11.03 5.83 0.29
CA SER A 129 11.88 5.18 -0.72
C SER A 129 11.17 4.06 -1.48
N VAL A 130 10.27 3.33 -0.83
CA VAL A 130 9.59 2.14 -1.36
C VAL A 130 8.13 2.12 -0.91
N ILE A 131 7.24 1.59 -1.75
CA ILE A 131 5.87 1.25 -1.38
C ILE A 131 5.76 -0.27 -1.33
N ILE A 132 5.36 -0.83 -0.18
CA ILE A 132 5.20 -2.26 0.05
C ILE A 132 3.70 -2.58 0.07
N VAL A 133 3.28 -3.58 -0.68
CA VAL A 133 1.88 -4.04 -0.72
C VAL A 133 1.81 -5.56 -0.73
N GLY A 134 0.75 -6.12 -0.17
CA GLY A 134 0.46 -7.54 -0.31
C GLY A 134 -0.04 -7.89 -1.73
N ALA A 135 0.30 -9.06 -2.22
CA ALA A 135 -0.33 -9.61 -3.41
C ALA A 135 -1.83 -9.86 -3.14
N LYS A 136 -2.70 -9.47 -4.07
CA LYS A 136 -4.11 -9.85 -3.98
C LYS A 136 -4.22 -11.38 -3.96
N ARG A 137 -4.98 -11.95 -3.01
CA ARG A 137 -5.29 -13.38 -3.03
C ARG A 137 -6.16 -13.68 -4.25
N ILE A 138 -5.72 -14.62 -5.08
CA ILE A 138 -6.51 -15.09 -6.22
C ILE A 138 -7.48 -16.14 -5.65
N SER A 139 -8.78 -15.85 -5.70
CA SER A 139 -9.77 -16.92 -5.58
C SER A 139 -9.80 -17.70 -6.89
N SER A 140 -9.99 -19.02 -6.83
CA SER A 140 -9.93 -19.93 -7.98
C SER A 140 -10.94 -19.63 -9.10
N THR A 141 -11.82 -18.65 -8.93
CA THR A 141 -12.86 -18.23 -9.86
C THR A 141 -12.61 -16.89 -10.57
N GLU A 142 -11.60 -16.12 -10.16
CA GLU A 142 -11.27 -14.85 -10.81
C GLU A 142 -10.29 -15.06 -11.97
N ARG A 143 -10.73 -14.71 -13.16
CA ARG A 143 -9.90 -14.80 -14.37
C ARG A 143 -8.67 -13.92 -14.27
N LEU A 144 -7.52 -14.44 -14.64
CA LEU A 144 -6.20 -13.79 -14.60
C LEU A 144 -6.17 -12.36 -15.20
N ARG A 145 -7.04 -12.07 -16.19
CA ARG A 145 -7.16 -10.77 -16.84
C ARG A 145 -7.71 -9.67 -15.90
N GLU A 146 -8.70 -10.00 -15.06
CA GLU A 146 -9.27 -9.06 -14.09
C GLU A 146 -8.29 -8.83 -12.93
N PHE A 147 -7.51 -9.85 -12.59
CA PHE A 147 -6.45 -9.74 -11.60
C PHE A 147 -5.38 -8.70 -11.98
N MET A 148 -4.90 -8.75 -13.22
CA MET A 148 -3.86 -7.83 -13.71
C MET A 148 -4.36 -6.37 -13.79
N ALA A 149 -5.58 -6.15 -14.29
CA ALA A 149 -6.13 -4.81 -14.45
C ALA A 149 -6.54 -4.14 -13.12
N GLY A 150 -6.91 -4.94 -12.10
CA GLY A 150 -7.37 -4.46 -10.80
C GLY A 150 -6.29 -4.34 -9.71
N SER A 151 -5.09 -4.85 -9.95
CA SER A 151 -4.02 -4.90 -8.95
C SER A 151 -3.51 -3.51 -8.56
N VAL A 152 -3.58 -3.18 -7.27
CA VAL A 152 -2.99 -1.95 -6.70
C VAL A 152 -1.50 -1.88 -7.02
N ALA A 153 -0.79 -3.00 -6.89
CA ALA A 153 0.64 -3.10 -7.19
C ALA A 153 0.97 -2.70 -8.63
N LEU A 154 0.19 -3.19 -9.61
CA LEU A 154 0.40 -2.85 -11.01
C LEU A 154 0.09 -1.38 -11.31
N ARG A 155 -0.96 -0.82 -10.71
CA ARG A 155 -1.27 0.61 -10.85
C ARG A 155 -0.18 1.48 -10.24
N LEU A 156 0.32 1.13 -9.05
CA LEU A 156 1.45 1.82 -8.44
C LEU A 156 2.68 1.78 -9.35
N ALA A 157 3.02 0.62 -9.91
CA ALA A 157 4.17 0.48 -10.80
C ALA A 157 4.05 1.31 -12.09
N ARG A 158 2.83 1.65 -12.54
CA ARG A 158 2.58 2.42 -13.77
C ARG A 158 2.43 3.92 -13.54
N HIS A 159 1.99 4.36 -12.36
CA HIS A 159 1.52 5.73 -12.14
C HIS A 159 2.37 6.53 -11.15
N GLN A 160 3.44 5.96 -10.63
CA GLN A 160 4.41 6.64 -9.78
C GLN A 160 5.80 6.03 -10.02
N HIS A 161 6.87 6.67 -9.51
CA HIS A 161 8.26 6.35 -9.85
C HIS A 161 9.03 5.61 -8.75
N ARG A 162 8.45 5.45 -7.56
CA ARG A 162 9.10 4.70 -6.48
C ARG A 162 9.04 3.20 -6.74
N PRO A 163 10.06 2.43 -6.34
CA PRO A 163 9.97 0.98 -6.33
C PRO A 163 8.74 0.48 -5.58
N VAL A 164 8.12 -0.58 -6.08
CA VAL A 164 6.99 -1.26 -5.45
C VAL A 164 7.41 -2.67 -5.10
N MET A 165 7.36 -2.99 -3.81
CA MET A 165 7.60 -4.34 -3.31
C MET A 165 6.27 -5.05 -3.12
N ILE A 166 6.16 -6.25 -3.67
CA ILE A 166 4.97 -7.08 -3.57
C ILE A 166 5.26 -8.28 -2.67
N VAL A 167 4.54 -8.40 -1.56
CA VAL A 167 4.66 -9.52 -0.63
C VAL A 167 3.65 -10.60 -1.03
N PRO A 168 4.10 -11.82 -1.38
CA PRO A 168 3.19 -12.93 -1.69
C PRO A 168 2.33 -13.29 -0.47
N LEU A 169 1.01 -13.43 -0.67
CA LEU A 169 0.05 -13.79 0.40
C LEU A 169 -0.54 -15.20 0.25
N SER A 170 -0.09 -15.94 -0.76
CA SER A 170 -0.46 -17.33 -0.98
C SER A 170 0.76 -18.14 -1.35
N VAL A 171 0.81 -19.38 -0.86
CA VAL A 171 1.80 -20.36 -1.32
C VAL A 171 1.37 -20.81 -2.71
N VAL A 172 2.22 -20.59 -3.69
CA VAL A 172 2.02 -21.14 -5.04
C VAL A 172 2.80 -22.46 -5.11
N ASP A 173 2.11 -23.55 -5.41
CA ASP A 173 2.80 -24.77 -5.79
C ASP A 173 3.45 -24.56 -7.17
N TRP A 174 4.77 -24.35 -7.18
CA TRP A 174 5.53 -24.13 -8.40
C TRP A 174 5.50 -25.34 -9.37
N LYS A 175 5.01 -26.51 -8.89
CA LYS A 175 4.78 -27.71 -9.70
C LYS A 175 3.38 -27.75 -10.32
N ALA A 176 2.46 -26.92 -9.83
CA ALA A 176 1.14 -26.80 -10.45
C ALA A 176 1.28 -26.20 -11.86
N PRO A 177 0.61 -26.73 -12.88
CA PRO A 177 0.63 -26.14 -14.21
C PRO A 177 0.12 -24.70 -14.11
N THR A 178 0.94 -23.75 -14.59
CA THR A 178 0.53 -22.34 -14.71
C THR A 178 -0.62 -22.26 -15.70
N PRO A 179 -1.75 -21.67 -15.33
CA PRO A 179 -2.82 -21.42 -16.30
C PRO A 179 -2.36 -20.31 -17.26
N TRP A 180 -1.91 -20.69 -18.41
CA TRP A 180 -1.66 -19.81 -19.54
C TRP A 180 -2.90 -19.73 -20.44
#